data_d6dfd8ec476376432a3f27440d707c2d
#
_entry.id   d6dfd8ec476376432a3f27440d707c2d
#
_cell.length_a   1.000
_cell.length_b   1.000
_cell.length_c   1.000
_cell.angle_alpha   90.00
_cell.angle_beta   90.00
_cell.angle_gamma   90.00
#
_symmetry.space_group_name_H-M   'P 1'
#
loop_
_entity.id
_entity.type
_entity.pdbx_description
1 polymer ?
#
loop_
_entity_poly.entity_id
_entity_poly.type
_entity_poly.pdbx_seq_one_letter_code
_entity_poly.pdbx_strand_id
1 'polypeptide(L)'
;MFRHERPQRGRYRQFYQFGCEALGFAGPDVDIELLSLTARLWKNLGIKASLQLNSLGATEERARHREALVAYLKDNYDVLDEDARRRLETNPLRILDTKNPDMQAMVEAAPRLLDFLGEDSRRFLGTLEAGVQALGIEYTINPRLVRGLDYYNHTVFEWVTDQLGSQGTICGGGRYDPLIEILGGRATPAAGFAIGAERVIELVRAAGGDTPVASCEIYVVHQGGHTELVARQIGEQLRDAGHRVIVHAGSPSFKSSMKRAAQSL
;
A
#
# COMPACT_ATOMS: atom_id res chain seq x y z
N MET A 1 -2.55 10.80 6.29
CA MET A 1 -3.01 11.15 4.93
C MET A 1 -4.48 11.51 4.94
N PHE A 2 -4.92 12.38 4.01
CA PHE A 2 -6.33 12.78 3.88
C PHE A 2 -6.73 12.75 2.42
N ARG A 3 -7.98 12.36 2.13
CA ARG A 3 -8.57 12.36 0.78
C ARG A 3 -10.06 12.65 0.83
N HIS A 4 -10.58 13.28 -0.24
CA HIS A 4 -12.00 13.64 -0.37
C HIS A 4 -12.82 12.54 -1.06
N GLU A 5 -12.59 11.29 -0.82
CA GLU A 5 -13.31 10.23 -1.51
C GLU A 5 -14.46 9.66 -0.66
N ARG A 6 -15.40 8.96 -1.33
CA ARG A 6 -16.49 8.29 -0.61
C ARG A 6 -15.90 7.18 0.28
N PRO A 7 -16.13 7.22 1.60
CA PRO A 7 -15.62 6.20 2.50
C PRO A 7 -16.34 4.87 2.28
N GLN A 8 -15.59 3.78 2.37
CA GLN A 8 -16.08 2.40 2.37
C GLN A 8 -15.08 1.51 3.11
N ARG A 9 -15.41 0.22 3.27
CA ARG A 9 -14.51 -0.74 3.95
C ARG A 9 -13.11 -0.71 3.32
N GLY A 10 -12.06 -0.54 4.14
CA GLY A 10 -10.67 -0.42 3.68
C GLY A 10 -10.33 0.87 2.89
N ARG A 11 -11.26 1.87 2.86
CA ARG A 11 -11.03 3.16 2.19
C ARG A 11 -11.62 4.29 3.03
N TYR A 12 -10.76 4.93 3.82
CA TYR A 12 -11.11 6.01 4.74
C TYR A 12 -10.70 7.38 4.19
N ARG A 13 -11.32 8.45 4.68
CA ARG A 13 -10.94 9.83 4.35
C ARG A 13 -9.66 10.27 5.05
N GLN A 14 -9.45 9.80 6.27
CA GLN A 14 -8.18 9.88 7.00
C GLN A 14 -7.60 8.47 7.10
N PHE A 15 -6.34 8.30 6.78
CA PHE A 15 -5.68 7.00 6.77
C PHE A 15 -4.17 7.14 6.96
N TYR A 16 -3.54 6.06 7.37
CA TYR A 16 -2.10 5.96 7.54
C TYR A 16 -1.48 5.12 6.43
N GLN A 17 -0.28 5.51 6.06
CA GLN A 17 0.53 4.74 5.12
C GLN A 17 1.90 4.46 5.74
N PHE A 18 2.39 3.27 5.48
CA PHE A 18 3.79 2.91 5.61
C PHE A 18 4.37 2.84 4.19
N GLY A 19 5.53 3.45 3.98
CA GLY A 19 6.18 3.45 2.67
C GLY A 19 7.69 3.30 2.79
N CYS A 20 8.30 2.91 1.69
CA CYS A 20 9.74 2.86 1.51
C CYS A 20 10.08 3.46 0.15
N GLU A 21 11.01 4.41 0.13
CA GLU A 21 11.46 5.10 -1.06
C GLU A 21 12.98 4.95 -1.18
N ALA A 22 13.44 4.51 -2.35
CA ALA A 22 14.85 4.33 -2.68
C ALA A 22 15.24 5.33 -3.78
N LEU A 23 16.22 6.17 -3.48
CA LEU A 23 16.65 7.26 -4.35
C LEU A 23 18.10 7.05 -4.80
N GLY A 24 18.38 7.32 -6.09
CA GLY A 24 19.72 7.25 -6.66
C GLY A 24 20.10 5.90 -7.29
N PHE A 25 19.19 4.94 -7.35
CA PHE A 25 19.41 3.61 -7.90
C PHE A 25 18.73 3.46 -9.27
N ALA A 26 19.50 3.35 -10.33
CA ALA A 26 19.00 3.36 -11.70
C ALA A 26 18.53 1.99 -12.22
N GLY A 27 19.03 0.91 -11.65
CA GLY A 27 18.76 -0.45 -12.15
C GLY A 27 17.51 -1.10 -11.53
N PRO A 28 17.06 -2.24 -12.09
CA PRO A 28 15.93 -3.00 -11.57
C PRO A 28 16.25 -3.77 -10.26
N ASP A 29 17.51 -3.77 -9.82
CA ASP A 29 17.97 -4.41 -8.58
C ASP A 29 17.24 -3.86 -7.35
N VAL A 30 17.08 -2.56 -7.26
CA VAL A 30 16.34 -1.94 -6.16
C VAL A 30 14.83 -2.21 -6.26
N ASP A 31 14.28 -2.29 -7.47
CA ASP A 31 12.87 -2.69 -7.67
C ASP A 31 12.64 -4.11 -7.15
N ILE A 32 13.57 -5.04 -7.43
CA ILE A 32 13.55 -6.42 -6.94
C ILE A 32 13.64 -6.42 -5.40
N GLU A 33 14.49 -5.60 -4.81
CA GLU A 33 14.62 -5.47 -3.35
C GLU A 33 13.32 -4.99 -2.70
N LEU A 34 12.67 -3.96 -3.26
CA LEU A 34 11.38 -3.46 -2.76
C LEU A 34 10.27 -4.52 -2.84
N LEU A 35 10.24 -5.31 -3.91
CA LEU A 35 9.32 -6.44 -4.06
C LEU A 35 9.63 -7.57 -3.08
N SER A 36 10.90 -7.89 -2.87
CA SER A 36 11.35 -8.88 -1.89
C SER A 36 10.97 -8.48 -0.45
N LEU A 37 11.19 -7.21 -0.11
CA LEU A 37 10.83 -6.65 1.20
C LEU A 37 9.34 -6.80 1.46
N THR A 38 8.50 -6.41 0.49
CA THR A 38 7.04 -6.52 0.63
C THR A 38 6.57 -7.97 0.67
N ALA A 39 7.12 -8.86 -0.16
CA ALA A 39 6.81 -10.30 -0.12
C ALA A 39 7.13 -10.92 1.25
N ARG A 40 8.29 -10.57 1.81
CA ARG A 40 8.71 -11.00 3.16
C ARG A 40 7.77 -10.47 4.24
N LEU A 41 7.33 -9.22 4.10
CA LEU A 41 6.37 -8.61 5.04
C LEU A 41 5.06 -9.39 5.04
N TRP A 42 4.49 -9.70 3.87
CA TRP A 42 3.25 -10.48 3.77
C TRP A 42 3.39 -11.86 4.38
N LYS A 43 4.50 -12.54 4.10
CA LYS A 43 4.82 -13.85 4.69
C LYS A 43 4.86 -13.79 6.21
N ASN A 44 5.55 -12.78 6.79
CA ASN A 44 5.70 -12.64 8.24
C ASN A 44 4.38 -12.28 8.94
N LEU A 45 3.49 -11.55 8.26
CA LEU A 45 2.16 -11.19 8.77
C LEU A 45 1.10 -12.26 8.49
N GLY A 46 1.43 -13.34 7.79
CA GLY A 46 0.47 -14.38 7.41
C GLY A 46 -0.59 -13.90 6.40
N ILE A 47 -0.30 -12.81 5.66
CA ILE A 47 -1.21 -12.23 4.68
C ILE A 47 -1.03 -12.92 3.32
N LYS A 48 -2.14 -13.38 2.73
CA LYS A 48 -2.15 -13.88 1.35
C LYS A 48 -2.42 -12.72 0.40
N ALA A 49 -1.45 -12.43 -0.45
CA ALA A 49 -1.54 -11.39 -1.48
C ALA A 49 -0.85 -11.86 -2.77
N SER A 50 -1.40 -11.47 -3.90
CA SER A 50 -0.87 -11.76 -5.23
C SER A 50 -0.18 -10.52 -5.79
N LEU A 51 0.99 -10.69 -6.39
CA LEU A 51 1.74 -9.62 -7.03
C LEU A 51 1.28 -9.44 -8.47
N GLN A 52 0.89 -8.23 -8.81
CA GLN A 52 0.67 -7.78 -10.18
C GLN A 52 1.78 -6.83 -10.59
N LEU A 53 2.39 -7.09 -11.74
CA LEU A 53 3.46 -6.28 -12.32
C LEU A 53 3.04 -5.73 -13.67
N ASN A 54 3.56 -4.57 -14.03
CA ASN A 54 3.55 -4.04 -15.38
C ASN A 54 4.77 -3.15 -15.60
N SER A 55 5.03 -2.80 -16.85
CA SER A 55 6.00 -1.77 -17.21
C SER A 55 5.29 -0.61 -17.92
N LEU A 56 5.58 0.61 -17.49
CA LEU A 56 5.17 1.83 -18.18
C LEU A 56 6.22 2.32 -19.19
N GLY A 57 7.33 1.58 -19.34
CA GLY A 57 8.41 1.93 -20.25
C GLY A 57 9.05 3.27 -19.97
N ALA A 58 9.83 3.74 -20.91
CA ALA A 58 10.38 5.09 -20.94
C ALA A 58 9.32 6.12 -21.38
N THR A 59 9.62 7.41 -21.19
CA THR A 59 8.68 8.50 -21.49
C THR A 59 8.24 8.51 -22.96
N GLU A 60 9.17 8.27 -23.89
CA GLU A 60 8.90 8.27 -25.33
C GLU A 60 8.06 7.07 -25.76
N GLU A 61 8.26 5.92 -25.13
CA GLU A 61 7.50 4.70 -25.38
C GLU A 61 6.05 4.87 -24.92
N ARG A 62 5.87 5.46 -23.73
CA ARG A 62 4.57 5.80 -23.18
C ARG A 62 3.84 6.85 -24.04
N ALA A 63 4.56 7.83 -24.60
CA ALA A 63 3.97 8.82 -25.51
C ALA A 63 3.42 8.15 -26.76
N ARG A 64 4.19 7.27 -27.41
CA ARG A 64 3.73 6.51 -28.59
C ARG A 64 2.54 5.62 -28.30
N HIS A 65 2.56 4.91 -27.16
CA HIS A 65 1.41 4.11 -26.74
C HIS A 65 0.18 5.00 -26.50
N ARG A 66 0.36 6.16 -25.83
CA ARG A 66 -0.75 7.09 -25.57
C ARG A 66 -1.39 7.58 -26.86
N GLU A 67 -0.61 7.90 -27.88
CA GLU A 67 -1.12 8.30 -29.19
C GLU A 67 -1.96 7.18 -29.83
N ALA A 68 -1.45 5.96 -29.85
CA ALA A 68 -2.16 4.79 -30.39
C ALA A 68 -3.43 4.50 -29.57
N LEU A 69 -3.37 4.59 -28.24
CA LEU A 69 -4.51 4.38 -27.37
C LEU A 69 -5.59 5.43 -27.58
N VAL A 70 -5.22 6.71 -27.71
CA VAL A 70 -6.18 7.80 -27.97
C VAL A 70 -6.85 7.61 -29.32
N ALA A 71 -6.12 7.22 -30.38
CA ALA A 71 -6.70 6.91 -31.67
C ALA A 71 -7.71 5.76 -31.55
N TYR A 72 -7.33 4.66 -30.94
CA TYR A 72 -8.19 3.50 -30.70
C TYR A 72 -9.47 3.85 -29.91
N LEU A 73 -9.35 4.65 -28.84
CA LEU A 73 -10.49 5.05 -28.01
C LEU A 73 -11.43 6.00 -28.75
N LYS A 74 -10.92 6.84 -29.66
CA LYS A 74 -11.74 7.68 -30.54
C LYS A 74 -12.54 6.84 -31.53
N ASP A 75 -11.93 5.80 -32.10
CA ASP A 75 -12.61 4.87 -33.00
C ASP A 75 -13.71 4.05 -32.30
N ASN A 76 -13.62 3.91 -30.96
CA ASN A 76 -14.59 3.22 -30.13
C ASN A 76 -15.39 4.19 -29.22
N TYR A 77 -15.53 5.46 -29.61
CA TYR A 77 -16.11 6.51 -28.78
C TYR A 77 -17.52 6.21 -28.27
N ASP A 78 -18.33 5.52 -29.04
CA ASP A 78 -19.73 5.17 -28.71
C ASP A 78 -19.82 4.20 -27.53
N VAL A 79 -18.78 3.38 -27.30
CA VAL A 79 -18.69 2.43 -26.19
C VAL A 79 -18.27 3.11 -24.88
N LEU A 80 -17.66 4.29 -24.97
CA LEU A 80 -17.16 5.02 -23.79
C LEU A 80 -18.32 5.60 -22.96
N ASP A 81 -18.30 5.29 -21.65
CA ASP A 81 -19.18 5.97 -20.70
C ASP A 81 -18.76 7.44 -20.49
N GLU A 82 -19.59 8.18 -19.79
CA GLU A 82 -19.37 9.63 -19.58
C GLU A 82 -18.05 9.94 -18.85
N ASP A 83 -17.65 9.10 -17.92
CA ASP A 83 -16.39 9.25 -17.19
C ASP A 83 -15.18 8.97 -18.09
N ALA A 84 -15.25 7.93 -18.91
CA ALA A 84 -14.23 7.60 -19.90
C ALA A 84 -14.07 8.69 -20.97
N ARG A 85 -15.17 9.28 -21.44
CA ARG A 85 -15.12 10.41 -22.38
C ARG A 85 -14.41 11.63 -21.80
N ARG A 86 -14.64 11.95 -20.54
CA ARG A 86 -13.89 13.03 -19.85
C ARG A 86 -12.40 12.68 -19.69
N ARG A 87 -12.08 11.41 -19.41
CA ARG A 87 -10.70 10.94 -19.25
C ARG A 87 -9.95 10.85 -20.56
N LEU A 88 -10.63 10.69 -21.68
CA LEU A 88 -10.00 10.62 -23.00
C LEU A 88 -9.10 11.84 -23.28
N GLU A 89 -9.52 13.02 -22.83
CA GLU A 89 -8.76 14.26 -23.02
C GLU A 89 -7.70 14.48 -21.91
N THR A 90 -7.99 14.05 -20.69
CA THR A 90 -7.16 14.35 -19.52
C THR A 90 -6.16 13.24 -19.20
N ASN A 91 -6.63 12.00 -19.08
CA ASN A 91 -5.78 10.84 -18.75
C ASN A 91 -6.34 9.54 -19.35
N PRO A 92 -6.12 9.31 -20.66
CA PRO A 92 -6.68 8.16 -21.37
C PRO A 92 -6.22 6.81 -20.82
N LEU A 93 -5.03 6.71 -20.23
CA LEU A 93 -4.53 5.48 -19.60
C LEU A 93 -5.45 4.98 -18.48
N ARG A 94 -6.10 5.88 -17.75
CA ARG A 94 -7.06 5.50 -16.70
C ARG A 94 -8.35 4.86 -17.19
N ILE A 95 -8.64 4.95 -18.49
CA ILE A 95 -9.79 4.25 -19.10
C ILE A 95 -9.55 2.74 -19.08
N LEU A 96 -8.28 2.30 -19.17
CA LEU A 96 -7.91 0.89 -19.10
C LEU A 96 -8.24 0.23 -17.75
N ASP A 97 -8.33 1.00 -16.67
CA ASP A 97 -8.67 0.53 -15.32
C ASP A 97 -10.20 0.56 -15.04
N THR A 98 -11.02 0.74 -16.08
CA THR A 98 -12.48 0.75 -15.89
C THR A 98 -13.00 -0.59 -15.40
N LYS A 99 -13.99 -0.54 -14.50
CA LYS A 99 -14.74 -1.72 -14.03
C LYS A 99 -16.11 -1.84 -14.70
N ASN A 100 -16.41 -0.96 -15.65
CA ASN A 100 -17.67 -0.99 -16.39
C ASN A 100 -17.72 -2.26 -17.27
N PRO A 101 -18.70 -3.17 -17.06
CA PRO A 101 -18.79 -4.42 -17.82
C PRO A 101 -18.93 -4.19 -19.33
N ASP A 102 -19.64 -3.15 -19.76
CA ASP A 102 -19.91 -2.84 -21.16
C ASP A 102 -18.64 -2.42 -21.92
N MET A 103 -17.63 -1.94 -21.19
CA MET A 103 -16.36 -1.50 -21.76
C MET A 103 -15.27 -2.59 -21.72
N GLN A 104 -15.47 -3.74 -21.07
CA GLN A 104 -14.42 -4.74 -20.89
C GLN A 104 -13.85 -5.28 -22.18
N ALA A 105 -14.71 -5.61 -23.15
CA ALA A 105 -14.26 -6.15 -24.46
C ALA A 105 -13.41 -5.12 -25.22
N MET A 106 -13.80 -3.85 -25.20
CA MET A 106 -13.05 -2.75 -25.82
C MET A 106 -11.69 -2.55 -25.13
N VAL A 107 -11.66 -2.54 -23.79
CA VAL A 107 -10.40 -2.37 -23.03
C VAL A 107 -9.47 -3.56 -23.22
N GLU A 108 -9.98 -4.79 -23.35
CA GLU A 108 -9.16 -5.98 -23.56
C GLU A 108 -8.49 -5.98 -24.95
N ALA A 109 -9.16 -5.41 -25.96
CA ALA A 109 -8.62 -5.25 -27.30
C ALA A 109 -7.77 -4.00 -27.51
N ALA A 110 -7.63 -3.14 -26.47
CA ALA A 110 -6.87 -1.91 -26.57
C ALA A 110 -5.36 -2.16 -26.74
N PRO A 111 -4.63 -1.25 -27.40
CA PRO A 111 -3.18 -1.32 -27.52
C PRO A 111 -2.53 -1.47 -26.14
N ARG A 112 -1.62 -2.44 -26.00
CA ARG A 112 -0.91 -2.70 -24.75
C ARG A 112 0.41 -1.98 -24.75
N LEU A 113 0.75 -1.31 -23.64
CA LEU A 113 2.02 -0.57 -23.54
C LEU A 113 3.23 -1.50 -23.76
N LEU A 114 3.14 -2.75 -23.36
CA LEU A 114 4.22 -3.73 -23.51
C LEU A 114 4.64 -3.93 -24.98
N ASP A 115 3.74 -3.72 -25.95
CA ASP A 115 4.03 -3.83 -27.38
C ASP A 115 4.87 -2.64 -27.89
N PHE A 116 4.89 -1.52 -27.14
CA PHE A 116 5.62 -0.30 -27.48
C PHE A 116 7.00 -0.20 -26.80
N LEU A 117 7.35 -1.15 -25.92
CA LEU A 117 8.63 -1.15 -25.23
C LEU A 117 9.80 -1.30 -26.23
N GLY A 118 10.80 -0.46 -26.10
CA GLY A 118 12.08 -0.60 -26.77
C GLY A 118 12.96 -1.67 -26.11
N GLU A 119 14.14 -1.87 -26.67
CA GLU A 119 15.05 -2.92 -26.22
C GLU A 119 15.50 -2.74 -24.77
N ASP A 120 15.81 -1.51 -24.35
CA ASP A 120 16.25 -1.22 -22.99
C ASP A 120 15.16 -1.45 -21.96
N SER A 121 13.93 -1.01 -22.23
CA SER A 121 12.78 -1.24 -21.35
C SER A 121 12.39 -2.71 -21.27
N ARG A 122 12.50 -3.46 -22.36
CA ARG A 122 12.30 -4.92 -22.37
C ARG A 122 13.37 -5.63 -21.55
N ARG A 123 14.64 -5.23 -21.69
CA ARG A 123 15.74 -5.78 -20.90
C ARG A 123 15.55 -5.48 -19.42
N PHE A 124 15.14 -4.24 -19.07
CA PHE A 124 14.83 -3.85 -17.70
C PHE A 124 13.73 -4.73 -17.09
N LEU A 125 12.60 -4.86 -17.80
CA LEU A 125 11.49 -5.71 -17.37
C LEU A 125 11.92 -7.18 -17.25
N GLY A 126 12.63 -7.73 -18.22
CA GLY A 126 13.11 -9.12 -18.19
C GLY A 126 14.07 -9.39 -17.03
N THR A 127 14.91 -8.41 -16.66
CA THR A 127 15.80 -8.53 -15.48
C THR A 127 14.98 -8.50 -14.17
N LEU A 128 13.97 -7.63 -14.10
CA LEU A 128 13.05 -7.58 -12.97
C LEU A 128 12.31 -8.92 -12.79
N GLU A 129 11.73 -9.44 -13.86
CA GLU A 129 11.00 -10.72 -13.87
C GLU A 129 11.91 -11.88 -13.43
N ALA A 130 13.10 -11.97 -14.00
CA ALA A 130 14.08 -12.99 -13.64
C ALA A 130 14.47 -12.91 -12.14
N GLY A 131 14.68 -11.70 -11.61
CA GLY A 131 14.99 -11.49 -10.21
C GLY A 131 13.85 -11.90 -9.27
N VAL A 132 12.64 -11.50 -9.58
CA VAL A 132 11.42 -11.85 -8.81
C VAL A 132 11.20 -13.37 -8.82
N GLN A 133 11.36 -14.00 -9.99
CA GLN A 133 11.24 -15.45 -10.14
C GLN A 133 12.33 -16.22 -9.38
N ALA A 134 13.58 -15.74 -9.41
CA ALA A 134 14.68 -16.34 -8.65
C ALA A 134 14.47 -16.32 -7.14
N LEU A 135 13.70 -15.34 -6.64
CA LEU A 135 13.30 -15.23 -5.23
C LEU A 135 12.07 -16.09 -4.87
N GLY A 136 11.50 -16.80 -5.84
CA GLY A 136 10.30 -17.62 -5.66
C GLY A 136 9.03 -16.80 -5.41
N ILE A 137 9.00 -15.55 -5.85
CA ILE A 137 7.83 -14.68 -5.74
C ILE A 137 6.95 -14.90 -6.99
N GLU A 138 5.74 -15.40 -6.76
CA GLU A 138 4.75 -15.56 -7.83
C GLU A 138 4.18 -14.20 -8.22
N TYR A 139 4.06 -13.95 -9.52
CA TYR A 139 3.50 -12.71 -10.05
C TYR A 139 2.68 -12.93 -11.31
N THR A 140 1.88 -11.95 -11.66
CA THR A 140 1.13 -11.89 -12.92
C THR A 140 1.44 -10.57 -13.62
N ILE A 141 1.76 -10.63 -14.90
CA ILE A 141 1.84 -9.42 -15.73
C ILE A 141 0.42 -8.95 -16.01
N ASN A 142 0.10 -7.74 -15.52
CA ASN A 142 -1.19 -7.10 -15.77
C ASN A 142 -0.99 -5.88 -16.69
N PRO A 143 -1.22 -6.00 -18.00
CA PRO A 143 -0.99 -4.91 -18.95
C PRO A 143 -1.95 -3.71 -18.73
N ARG A 144 -3.00 -3.88 -17.93
CA ARG A 144 -3.96 -2.83 -17.56
C ARG A 144 -3.56 -2.11 -16.28
N LEU A 145 -2.52 -2.59 -15.58
CA LEU A 145 -2.06 -1.94 -14.36
C LEU A 145 -1.38 -0.61 -14.70
N VAL A 146 -2.02 0.47 -14.32
CA VAL A 146 -1.52 1.84 -14.42
C VAL A 146 -1.57 2.52 -13.07
N ARG A 147 -0.81 3.59 -12.90
CA ARG A 147 -0.82 4.39 -11.67
C ARG A 147 -1.58 5.69 -11.89
N GLY A 148 -2.10 6.22 -10.79
CA GLY A 148 -2.90 7.43 -10.81
C GLY A 148 -2.15 8.73 -11.12
N LEU A 149 -0.82 8.67 -11.23
CA LEU A 149 0.07 9.82 -11.39
C LEU A 149 1.00 9.58 -12.58
N ASP A 150 1.26 10.61 -13.35
CA ASP A 150 1.95 10.53 -14.65
C ASP A 150 3.46 10.49 -14.56
N TYR A 151 4.04 10.63 -13.37
CA TYR A 151 5.49 10.60 -13.16
C TYR A 151 6.09 9.19 -13.13
N TYR A 152 5.28 8.13 -13.06
CA TYR A 152 5.79 6.76 -13.07
C TYR A 152 6.38 6.37 -14.43
N ASN A 153 7.46 5.58 -14.39
CA ASN A 153 8.12 4.98 -15.55
C ASN A 153 8.54 3.54 -15.21
N HIS A 154 8.96 2.77 -16.21
CA HIS A 154 9.38 1.38 -16.04
C HIS A 154 8.46 0.58 -15.10
N THR A 155 8.95 0.12 -13.97
CA THR A 155 8.22 -0.75 -13.04
C THR A 155 7.01 -0.09 -12.42
N VAL A 156 5.87 -0.76 -12.49
CA VAL A 156 4.71 -0.50 -11.62
C VAL A 156 4.19 -1.83 -11.07
N PHE A 157 3.74 -1.82 -9.83
CA PHE A 157 3.24 -3.02 -9.18
C PHE A 157 2.15 -2.75 -8.16
N GLU A 158 1.35 -3.78 -7.92
CA GLU A 158 0.38 -3.83 -6.83
C GLU A 158 0.37 -5.21 -6.18
N TRP A 159 0.29 -5.23 -4.85
CA TRP A 159 -0.08 -6.41 -4.10
C TRP A 159 -1.57 -6.36 -3.83
N VAL A 160 -2.28 -7.37 -4.29
CA VAL A 160 -3.74 -7.45 -4.21
C VAL A 160 -4.18 -8.67 -3.42
N THR A 161 -5.32 -8.54 -2.74
CA THR A 161 -5.98 -9.62 -2.01
C THR A 161 -7.47 -9.63 -2.33
N ASP A 162 -8.09 -10.78 -2.26
CA ASP A 162 -9.54 -10.98 -2.39
C ASP A 162 -10.31 -10.76 -1.08
N GLN A 163 -9.60 -10.67 0.05
CA GLN A 163 -10.20 -10.60 1.38
C GLN A 163 -10.81 -9.23 1.73
N LEU A 164 -10.51 -8.18 0.96
CA LEU A 164 -11.01 -6.81 1.18
C LEU A 164 -12.06 -6.37 0.14
N GLY A 165 -12.65 -7.31 -0.60
CA GLY A 165 -13.65 -7.03 -1.62
C GLY A 165 -13.10 -6.12 -2.73
N SER A 166 -13.85 -5.04 -3.08
CA SER A 166 -13.46 -4.12 -4.18
C SER A 166 -12.19 -3.30 -3.92
N GLN A 167 -11.66 -3.30 -2.70
CA GLN A 167 -10.48 -2.56 -2.28
C GLN A 167 -9.26 -3.48 -2.05
N GLY A 168 -9.09 -4.44 -2.95
CA GLY A 168 -8.08 -5.50 -2.83
C GLY A 168 -6.62 -5.04 -2.81
N THR A 169 -6.28 -3.88 -3.33
CA THR A 169 -4.89 -3.38 -3.32
C THR A 169 -4.45 -2.99 -1.92
N ILE A 170 -3.47 -3.71 -1.36
CA ILE A 170 -2.91 -3.46 -0.02
C ILE A 170 -1.60 -2.69 -0.05
N CYS A 171 -0.84 -2.86 -1.13
CA CYS A 171 0.41 -2.15 -1.38
C CYS A 171 0.49 -1.81 -2.87
N GLY A 172 1.00 -0.65 -3.19
CA GLY A 172 1.23 -0.27 -4.57
C GLY A 172 2.44 0.65 -4.69
N GLY A 173 3.18 0.47 -5.76
CA GLY A 173 4.42 1.19 -5.99
C GLY A 173 4.89 1.14 -7.42
N GLY A 174 6.14 1.53 -7.61
CA GLY A 174 6.83 1.52 -8.89
C GLY A 174 8.00 2.48 -8.93
N ARG A 175 8.54 2.65 -10.14
CA ARG A 175 9.64 3.54 -10.45
C ARG A 175 9.11 4.88 -10.97
N TYR A 176 9.78 5.95 -10.60
CA TYR A 176 9.38 7.32 -10.95
C TYR A 176 10.61 8.25 -11.10
N ASP A 177 11.56 7.84 -11.92
CA ASP A 177 12.83 8.53 -12.14
C ASP A 177 12.68 10.02 -12.53
N PRO A 178 11.64 10.44 -13.31
CA PRO A 178 11.49 11.83 -13.69
C PRO A 178 11.03 12.76 -12.55
N LEU A 179 10.50 12.22 -11.44
CA LEU A 179 9.80 13.04 -10.44
C LEU A 179 10.67 14.11 -9.81
N ILE A 180 11.90 13.76 -9.44
CA ILE A 180 12.78 14.71 -8.74
C ILE A 180 13.16 15.89 -9.63
N GLU A 181 13.38 15.62 -10.93
CA GLU A 181 13.65 16.68 -11.93
C GLU A 181 12.40 17.54 -12.17
N ILE A 182 11.21 16.94 -12.28
CA ILE A 182 9.93 17.66 -12.38
C ILE A 182 9.72 18.61 -11.19
N LEU A 183 10.18 18.24 -10.01
CA LEU A 183 10.12 19.06 -8.79
C LEU A 183 11.25 20.11 -8.70
N GLY A 184 12.12 20.22 -9.72
CA GLY A 184 13.20 21.19 -9.79
C GLY A 184 14.51 20.72 -9.14
N GLY A 185 14.62 19.44 -8.79
CA GLY A 185 15.85 18.82 -8.29
C GLY A 185 16.75 18.33 -9.41
N ARG A 186 17.91 17.78 -9.04
CA ARG A 186 18.79 17.09 -10.00
C ARG A 186 18.16 15.75 -10.39
N ALA A 187 18.19 15.39 -11.68
CA ALA A 187 17.73 14.09 -12.15
C ALA A 187 18.29 12.95 -11.27
N THR A 188 17.41 12.24 -10.62
CA THR A 188 17.75 11.20 -9.64
C THR A 188 16.75 10.05 -9.78
N PRO A 189 17.21 8.85 -10.17
CA PRO A 189 16.36 7.69 -10.23
C PRO A 189 15.68 7.42 -8.89
N ALA A 190 14.43 7.00 -8.93
CA ALA A 190 13.64 6.78 -7.74
C ALA A 190 12.62 5.66 -7.92
N ALA A 191 12.50 4.80 -6.91
CA ALA A 191 11.50 3.74 -6.85
C ALA A 191 11.01 3.58 -5.41
N GLY A 192 9.74 3.21 -5.22
CA GLY A 192 9.20 3.02 -3.89
C GLY A 192 7.80 2.47 -3.88
N PHE A 193 7.27 2.30 -2.68
CA PHE A 193 5.90 1.81 -2.48
C PHE A 193 5.22 2.44 -1.27
N ALA A 194 3.91 2.34 -1.24
CA ALA A 194 3.08 2.69 -0.10
C ALA A 194 2.11 1.55 0.25
N ILE A 195 1.96 1.29 1.53
CA ILE A 195 1.08 0.28 2.13
C ILE A 195 0.01 1.00 2.94
N GLY A 196 -1.27 0.66 2.74
CA GLY A 196 -2.37 1.16 3.57
C GLY A 196 -2.39 0.45 4.91
N ALA A 197 -2.02 1.13 6.00
CA ALA A 197 -1.89 0.53 7.33
C ALA A 197 -3.20 -0.10 7.81
N GLU A 198 -4.33 0.59 7.64
CA GLU A 198 -5.65 0.09 8.07
C GLU A 198 -6.05 -1.19 7.34
N ARG A 199 -5.71 -1.32 6.04
CA ARG A 199 -5.96 -2.53 5.26
C ARG A 199 -5.17 -3.72 5.79
N VAL A 200 -3.90 -3.51 6.11
CA VAL A 200 -3.03 -4.54 6.69
C VAL A 200 -3.53 -4.96 8.07
N ILE A 201 -3.89 -4.00 8.94
CA ILE A 201 -4.44 -4.29 10.27
C ILE A 201 -5.73 -5.11 10.14
N GLU A 202 -6.60 -4.78 9.20
CA GLU A 202 -7.85 -5.52 8.97
C GLU A 202 -7.57 -6.98 8.55
N LEU A 203 -6.59 -7.20 7.67
CA LEU A 203 -6.18 -8.52 7.22
C LEU A 203 -5.53 -9.34 8.35
N VAL A 204 -4.65 -8.74 9.14
CA VAL A 204 -4.02 -9.41 10.30
C VAL A 204 -5.08 -9.85 11.31
N ARG A 205 -6.06 -8.99 11.60
CA ARG A 205 -7.19 -9.33 12.48
C ARG A 205 -8.05 -10.46 11.91
N ALA A 206 -8.34 -10.42 10.60
CA ALA A 206 -9.12 -11.46 9.93
C ALA A 206 -8.38 -12.81 9.90
N ALA A 207 -7.06 -12.79 9.87
CA ALA A 207 -6.21 -13.99 9.96
C ALA A 207 -6.07 -14.55 11.39
N GLY A 208 -6.76 -13.97 12.38
CA GLY A 208 -6.67 -14.39 13.79
C GLY A 208 -5.40 -13.90 14.49
N GLY A 209 -4.71 -12.93 13.90
CA GLY A 209 -3.60 -12.26 14.55
C GLY A 209 -4.11 -11.44 15.73
N ASP A 210 -3.76 -11.86 16.94
CA ASP A 210 -3.98 -11.03 18.12
C ASP A 210 -3.15 -9.78 18.03
N THR A 211 -3.82 -8.64 18.09
CA THR A 211 -3.11 -7.40 18.44
C THR A 211 -2.64 -7.61 19.87
N PRO A 212 -1.32 -7.66 20.17
CA PRO A 212 -0.91 -7.76 21.54
C PRO A 212 -1.51 -6.56 22.28
N VAL A 213 -2.57 -6.80 23.02
CA VAL A 213 -3.03 -5.84 24.01
C VAL A 213 -1.85 -5.75 24.95
N ALA A 214 -1.25 -4.57 25.04
CA ALA A 214 -0.19 -4.35 26.02
C ALA A 214 -0.84 -4.48 27.41
N SER A 215 -0.98 -5.74 27.85
CA SER A 215 -1.46 -6.05 29.20
C SER A 215 -0.46 -5.50 30.19
N CYS A 216 -0.92 -4.86 31.26
CA CYS A 216 0.00 -4.53 32.33
C CYS A 216 0.39 -5.82 33.06
N GLU A 217 1.61 -5.85 33.57
CA GLU A 217 2.10 -6.97 34.38
C GLU A 217 1.67 -6.81 35.83
N ILE A 218 1.58 -5.56 36.26
CA ILE A 218 1.27 -5.21 37.65
C ILE A 218 0.23 -4.10 37.66
N TYR A 219 -0.87 -4.34 38.35
CA TYR A 219 -1.88 -3.32 38.59
C TYR A 219 -1.89 -2.96 40.07
N VAL A 220 -1.49 -1.73 40.41
CA VAL A 220 -1.42 -1.24 41.79
C VAL A 220 -2.77 -0.65 42.16
N VAL A 221 -3.45 -1.24 43.14
CA VAL A 221 -4.72 -0.77 43.71
C VAL A 221 -4.43 -0.10 45.06
N HIS A 222 -5.05 1.03 45.30
CA HIS A 222 -4.98 1.71 46.57
C HIS A 222 -6.37 2.12 47.07
N GLN A 223 -6.53 2.36 48.38
CA GLN A 223 -7.77 2.82 48.96
C GLN A 223 -7.49 3.84 50.07
N GLY A 224 -8.15 5.00 49.97
CA GLY A 224 -7.97 6.11 50.88
C GLY A 224 -6.86 7.09 50.46
N GLY A 225 -7.03 8.38 50.81
CA GLY A 225 -6.18 9.47 50.29
C GLY A 225 -4.70 9.35 50.66
N HIS A 226 -4.39 8.78 51.83
CA HIS A 226 -3.00 8.61 52.26
C HIS A 226 -2.20 7.57 51.49
N THR A 227 -2.89 6.56 50.89
CA THR A 227 -2.24 5.46 50.18
C THR A 227 -1.99 5.80 48.70
N GLU A 228 -2.63 6.82 48.16
CA GLU A 228 -2.47 7.20 46.75
C GLU A 228 -1.03 7.58 46.42
N LEU A 229 -0.39 8.38 47.26
CA LEU A 229 0.98 8.83 47.04
C LEU A 229 1.97 7.66 47.13
N VAL A 230 1.76 6.76 48.08
CA VAL A 230 2.56 5.54 48.24
C VAL A 230 2.38 4.60 47.05
N ALA A 231 1.15 4.46 46.57
CA ALA A 231 0.88 3.66 45.40
C ALA A 231 1.58 4.20 44.14
N ARG A 232 1.64 5.52 43.97
CA ARG A 232 2.40 6.15 42.86
C ARG A 232 3.89 5.92 43.00
N GLN A 233 4.46 6.06 44.21
CA GLN A 233 5.87 5.77 44.44
C GLN A 233 6.23 4.35 44.17
N ILE A 234 5.42 3.38 44.60
CA ILE A 234 5.59 1.96 44.29
C ILE A 234 5.49 1.73 42.79
N GLY A 235 4.51 2.37 42.15
CA GLY A 235 4.35 2.26 40.68
C GLY A 235 5.59 2.71 39.91
N GLU A 236 6.23 3.83 40.32
CA GLU A 236 7.46 4.31 39.68
C GLU A 236 8.65 3.36 39.94
N GLN A 237 8.80 2.87 41.18
CA GLN A 237 9.86 1.89 41.49
C GLN A 237 9.74 0.62 40.65
N LEU A 238 8.51 0.14 40.43
CA LEU A 238 8.26 -1.03 39.61
C LEU A 238 8.52 -0.75 38.10
N ARG A 239 8.21 0.47 37.62
CA ARG A 239 8.55 0.90 36.25
C ARG A 239 10.06 1.02 36.04
N ASP A 240 10.77 1.58 37.02
CA ASP A 240 12.25 1.65 37.03
C ASP A 240 12.88 0.25 37.01
N ALA A 241 12.20 -0.75 37.58
CA ALA A 241 12.61 -2.15 37.53
C ALA A 241 12.23 -2.84 36.19
N GLY A 242 11.62 -2.10 35.22
CA GLY A 242 11.31 -2.59 33.87
C GLY A 242 9.91 -3.22 33.73
N HIS A 243 9.04 -3.16 34.75
CA HIS A 243 7.70 -3.71 34.68
C HIS A 243 6.70 -2.74 34.02
N ARG A 244 5.70 -3.31 33.32
CA ARG A 244 4.56 -2.57 32.80
C ARG A 244 3.50 -2.41 33.90
N VAL A 245 3.39 -1.20 34.46
CA VAL A 245 2.59 -0.94 35.66
C VAL A 245 1.46 0.05 35.37
N ILE A 246 0.26 -0.31 35.80
CA ILE A 246 -0.87 0.63 35.94
C ILE A 246 -1.08 0.92 37.43
N VAL A 247 -1.05 2.20 37.79
CA VAL A 247 -1.49 2.65 39.11
C VAL A 247 -2.94 3.12 38.98
N HIS A 248 -3.83 2.57 39.77
CA HIS A 248 -5.25 2.91 39.73
C HIS A 248 -5.47 4.40 39.93
N ALA A 249 -6.27 5.03 39.05
CA ALA A 249 -6.63 6.45 39.17
C ALA A 249 -8.10 6.60 39.61
N GLY A 250 -8.36 7.60 40.42
CA GLY A 250 -9.68 7.88 40.96
C GLY A 250 -9.96 7.18 42.28
N SER A 251 -11.13 7.42 42.87
CA SER A 251 -11.55 6.89 44.17
C SER A 251 -12.80 6.02 44.13
N PRO A 252 -12.85 4.97 43.29
CA PRO A 252 -13.94 4.02 43.31
C PRO A 252 -13.83 3.10 44.54
N SER A 253 -14.88 2.32 44.75
CA SER A 253 -14.82 1.30 45.82
C SER A 253 -13.72 0.26 45.49
N PHE A 254 -13.08 -0.31 46.51
CA PHE A 254 -12.04 -1.32 46.37
C PHE A 254 -12.46 -2.48 45.45
N LYS A 255 -13.73 -2.91 45.57
CA LYS A 255 -14.32 -3.95 44.69
C LYS A 255 -14.28 -3.53 43.23
N SER A 256 -14.57 -2.26 42.92
CA SER A 256 -14.52 -1.76 41.53
C SER A 256 -13.08 -1.70 40.97
N SER A 257 -12.14 -1.28 41.82
CA SER A 257 -10.70 -1.23 41.46
C SER A 257 -10.15 -2.61 41.21
N MET A 258 -10.49 -3.62 42.01
CA MET A 258 -10.09 -5.01 41.80
C MET A 258 -10.69 -5.59 40.52
N LYS A 259 -11.95 -5.25 40.19
CA LYS A 259 -12.57 -5.68 38.92
C LYS A 259 -11.82 -5.10 37.71
N ARG A 260 -11.41 -3.83 37.77
CA ARG A 260 -10.60 -3.21 36.70
C ARG A 260 -9.22 -3.84 36.59
N ALA A 261 -8.56 -4.11 37.72
CA ALA A 261 -7.29 -4.81 37.75
C ALA A 261 -7.36 -6.15 37.02
N ALA A 262 -8.36 -6.98 37.34
CA ALA A 262 -8.58 -8.27 36.70
C ALA A 262 -8.91 -8.20 35.17
N GLN A 263 -9.36 -7.04 34.69
CA GLN A 263 -9.64 -6.78 33.26
C GLN A 263 -8.42 -6.23 32.51
N SER A 264 -7.38 -5.78 33.23
CA SER A 264 -6.21 -5.09 32.68
C SER A 264 -4.96 -5.99 32.66
N LEU A 265 -4.98 -7.10 33.37
CA LEU A 265 -3.97 -8.15 33.37
C LEU A 265 -4.29 -9.20 32.29
#